data_88b54c128f620da9a36ec31f9c2111a7
#
_entry.id   88b54c128f620da9a36ec31f9c2111a7
#
_cell.length_a   1.000
_cell.length_b   1.000
_cell.length_c   1.000
_cell.angle_alpha   90.00
_cell.angle_beta   90.00
_cell.angle_gamma   90.00
#
_symmetry.space_group_name_H-M   'P 1'
#
loop_
_entity.id
_entity.type
_entity.pdbx_description
1 polymer ?
#
loop_
_entity_poly.entity_id
_entity_poly.type
_entity_poly.pdbx_seq_one_letter_code
_entity_poly.pdbx_strand_id
1 'polypeptide(L)'
;MLSVETHEASPWPDALDWEARAAEAAAAALALTPWAGLADVAPLVEIAVRLTNDEEVHALNRDFRGKDKPTNVLSFPQVQTDLLDTLSNSDDGEILLGDIVLARETCAREAEEKGISIPDHATHLIVHGTLHLVGYDHMDDASATAMEALEVKALASLGIANPYADQD
;
A
#
# COMPACT_ATOMS: atom_id res chain seq x y z
N MET A 1 8.11 -10.70 -12.41
CA MET A 1 7.11 -11.31 -11.53
C MET A 1 6.95 -10.46 -10.27
N LEU A 2 5.73 -10.17 -9.89
CA LEU A 2 5.46 -9.43 -8.66
C LEU A 2 5.33 -10.40 -7.48
N SER A 3 6.09 -10.16 -6.42
CA SER A 3 6.01 -10.91 -5.17
C SER A 3 5.68 -9.96 -4.03
N VAL A 4 4.62 -10.27 -3.29
CA VAL A 4 4.23 -9.49 -2.12
C VAL A 4 4.39 -10.40 -0.90
N GLU A 5 5.41 -10.11 -0.10
CA GLU A 5 5.66 -10.86 1.12
C GLU A 5 4.89 -10.22 2.26
N THR A 6 4.03 -10.99 2.90
CA THR A 6 3.18 -10.49 3.97
C THR A 6 3.54 -11.15 5.29
N HIS A 7 3.81 -10.36 6.31
CA HIS A 7 4.15 -10.83 7.64
C HIS A 7 3.18 -10.26 8.67
N GLU A 8 2.47 -11.15 9.38
CA GLU A 8 1.62 -10.76 10.50
C GLU A 8 2.48 -10.75 11.77
N ALA A 9 2.95 -9.57 12.15
CA ALA A 9 3.77 -9.39 13.35
C ALA A 9 2.94 -9.47 14.64
N SER A 10 1.62 -9.24 14.55
CA SER A 10 0.66 -9.45 15.61
C SER A 10 -0.62 -9.99 14.98
N PRO A 11 -1.47 -10.70 15.74
CA PRO A 11 -2.69 -11.29 15.16
C PRO A 11 -3.61 -10.23 14.58
N TRP A 12 -4.03 -10.43 13.33
CA TRP A 12 -5.01 -9.57 12.68
C TRP A 12 -6.37 -10.26 12.66
N PRO A 13 -7.46 -9.49 12.78
CA PRO A 13 -8.80 -10.09 12.80
C PRO A 13 -9.15 -10.67 11.44
N ASP A 14 -10.18 -11.50 11.45
CA ASP A 14 -10.68 -12.24 10.29
C ASP A 14 -9.70 -13.33 9.82
N ALA A 15 -10.24 -14.54 9.73
CA ALA A 15 -9.46 -15.70 9.28
C ALA A 15 -9.45 -15.73 7.76
N LEU A 16 -8.64 -14.89 7.15
CA LEU A 16 -8.50 -14.85 5.70
C LEU A 16 -7.01 -14.92 5.31
N ASP A 17 -6.78 -15.18 4.04
CA ASP A 17 -5.42 -15.20 3.50
C ASP A 17 -4.94 -13.77 3.25
N TRP A 18 -4.30 -13.19 4.25
CA TRP A 18 -3.80 -11.82 4.16
C TRP A 18 -2.73 -11.66 3.09
N GLU A 19 -1.93 -12.70 2.86
CA GLU A 19 -0.91 -12.66 1.82
C GLU A 19 -1.54 -12.54 0.43
N ALA A 20 -2.58 -13.33 0.15
CA ALA A 20 -3.30 -13.24 -1.11
C ALA A 20 -3.99 -11.89 -1.26
N ARG A 21 -4.59 -11.38 -0.18
CA ARG A 21 -5.26 -10.08 -0.18
C ARG A 21 -4.29 -8.95 -0.48
N ALA A 22 -3.12 -8.97 0.17
CA ALA A 22 -2.09 -7.95 -0.05
C ALA A 22 -1.55 -8.01 -1.48
N ALA A 23 -1.34 -9.21 -2.01
CA ALA A 23 -0.87 -9.39 -3.39
C ALA A 23 -1.88 -8.83 -4.40
N GLU A 24 -3.16 -9.09 -4.20
CA GLU A 24 -4.23 -8.57 -5.07
C GLU A 24 -4.28 -7.03 -5.01
N ALA A 25 -4.17 -6.47 -3.82
CA ALA A 25 -4.21 -5.01 -3.62
C ALA A 25 -3.03 -4.34 -4.34
N ALA A 26 -1.83 -4.85 -4.13
CA ALA A 26 -0.63 -4.28 -4.75
C ALA A 26 -0.67 -4.41 -6.27
N ALA A 27 -1.08 -5.56 -6.78
CA ALA A 27 -1.19 -5.78 -8.22
C ALA A 27 -2.21 -4.84 -8.86
N ALA A 28 -3.36 -4.66 -8.23
CA ALA A 28 -4.41 -3.77 -8.73
C ALA A 28 -3.92 -2.32 -8.79
N ALA A 29 -3.18 -1.88 -7.78
CA ALA A 29 -2.62 -0.52 -7.75
C ALA A 29 -1.58 -0.33 -8.86
N LEU A 30 -0.61 -1.24 -8.99
CA LEU A 30 0.44 -1.14 -10.00
C LEU A 30 -0.11 -1.17 -11.42
N ALA A 31 -1.16 -1.93 -11.67
CA ALA A 31 -1.76 -2.07 -13.00
C ALA A 31 -2.25 -0.74 -13.57
N LEU A 32 -2.54 0.24 -12.72
CA LEU A 32 -3.05 1.55 -13.12
C LEU A 32 -1.96 2.61 -13.24
N THR A 33 -0.70 2.23 -13.03
CA THR A 33 0.44 3.14 -13.07
C THR A 33 1.27 2.94 -14.34
N PRO A 34 2.15 3.90 -14.71
CA PRO A 34 3.07 3.71 -15.83
C PRO A 34 4.02 2.51 -15.66
N TRP A 35 4.12 1.98 -14.44
CA TRP A 35 4.99 0.84 -14.15
C TRP A 35 4.25 -0.49 -14.12
N ALA A 36 3.05 -0.55 -14.71
CA ALA A 36 2.25 -1.78 -14.77
C ALA A 36 3.02 -2.95 -15.40
N GLY A 37 3.89 -2.67 -16.37
CA GLY A 37 4.70 -3.69 -17.01
C GLY A 37 5.99 -4.07 -16.30
N LEU A 38 6.29 -3.45 -15.16
CA LEU A 38 7.55 -3.67 -14.45
C LEU A 38 7.73 -5.15 -14.08
N ALA A 39 6.67 -5.80 -13.61
CA ALA A 39 6.70 -7.21 -13.23
C ALA A 39 6.90 -8.16 -14.42
N ASP A 40 6.65 -7.68 -15.64
CA ASP A 40 6.85 -8.48 -16.86
C ASP A 40 8.28 -8.42 -17.38
N VAL A 41 8.99 -7.32 -17.11
CA VAL A 41 10.36 -7.13 -17.62
C VAL A 41 11.43 -7.47 -16.58
N ALA A 42 11.13 -7.31 -15.30
CA ALA A 42 12.06 -7.65 -14.23
C ALA A 42 11.83 -9.09 -13.77
N PRO A 43 12.89 -9.86 -13.48
CA PRO A 43 12.72 -11.21 -12.94
C PRO A 43 11.90 -11.26 -11.68
N LEU A 44 12.06 -10.27 -10.79
CA LEU A 44 11.34 -10.23 -9.52
C LEU A 44 11.17 -8.79 -9.06
N VAL A 45 9.92 -8.41 -8.78
CA VAL A 45 9.59 -7.13 -8.16
C VAL A 45 8.95 -7.45 -6.80
N GLU A 46 9.55 -6.95 -5.73
CA GLU A 46 9.11 -7.28 -4.37
C GLU A 46 8.54 -6.09 -3.63
N ILE A 47 7.46 -6.37 -2.88
CA ILE A 47 6.88 -5.45 -1.90
C ILE A 47 6.72 -6.23 -0.60
N ALA A 48 7.17 -5.67 0.51
CA ALA A 48 6.97 -6.28 1.82
C ALA A 48 5.81 -5.57 2.53
N VAL A 49 4.86 -6.35 3.04
CA VAL A 49 3.72 -5.83 3.80
C VAL A 49 3.80 -6.40 5.21
N ARG A 50 3.86 -5.51 6.20
CA ARG A 50 3.91 -5.89 7.61
C ARG A 50 2.60 -5.48 8.28
N LEU A 51 1.87 -6.48 8.77
CA LEU A 51 0.63 -6.28 9.51
C LEU A 51 0.98 -6.33 10.99
N THR A 52 0.93 -5.19 11.65
CA THR A 52 1.39 -5.09 13.03
C THR A 52 0.40 -4.29 13.88
N ASN A 53 0.87 -3.61 14.92
CA ASN A 53 0.04 -2.88 15.88
C ASN A 53 0.42 -1.40 15.94
N ASP A 54 -0.40 -0.62 16.65
CA ASP A 54 -0.18 0.82 16.80
C ASP A 54 1.14 1.13 17.49
N GLU A 55 1.56 0.32 18.45
CA GLU A 55 2.80 0.54 19.19
C GLU A 55 4.01 0.54 18.26
N GLU A 56 4.12 -0.47 17.39
CA GLU A 56 5.23 -0.55 16.44
C GLU A 56 5.16 0.56 15.40
N VAL A 57 3.97 0.85 14.86
CA VAL A 57 3.79 1.92 13.87
C VAL A 57 4.12 3.27 14.48
N HIS A 58 3.73 3.51 15.74
CA HIS A 58 4.09 4.72 16.46
C HIS A 58 5.62 4.88 16.54
N ALA A 59 6.33 3.82 16.92
CA ALA A 59 7.78 3.85 17.01
C ALA A 59 8.44 4.13 15.66
N LEU A 60 7.96 3.48 14.60
CA LEU A 60 8.48 3.70 13.25
C LEU A 60 8.20 5.12 12.77
N ASN A 61 7.00 5.64 13.03
CA ASN A 61 6.62 6.99 12.63
C ASN A 61 7.49 8.03 13.32
N ARG A 62 7.74 7.85 14.63
CA ARG A 62 8.62 8.71 15.42
C ARG A 62 10.07 8.65 14.92
N ASP A 63 10.61 7.44 14.74
CA ASP A 63 12.03 7.23 14.44
C ASP A 63 12.40 7.59 13.00
N PHE A 64 11.50 7.37 12.04
CA PHE A 64 11.80 7.56 10.61
C PHE A 64 11.12 8.77 9.99
N ARG A 65 10.06 9.30 10.59
CA ARG A 65 9.33 10.44 10.03
C ARG A 65 9.24 11.62 11.00
N GLY A 66 9.75 11.47 12.21
CA GLY A 66 9.75 12.52 13.20
C GLY A 66 8.38 12.86 13.77
N LYS A 67 7.39 11.96 13.61
CA LYS A 67 6.03 12.15 14.11
C LYS A 67 5.77 11.21 15.28
N ASP A 68 5.67 11.76 16.46
CA ASP A 68 5.51 10.98 17.71
C ASP A 68 4.04 10.62 17.95
N LYS A 69 3.48 9.82 17.03
CA LYS A 69 2.10 9.32 17.10
C LYS A 69 1.92 8.11 16.19
N PRO A 70 0.93 7.24 16.46
CA PRO A 70 0.61 6.17 15.53
C PRO A 70 -0.12 6.75 14.29
N THR A 71 -0.15 5.97 13.22
CA THR A 71 -0.90 6.27 12.01
C THR A 71 -1.46 4.95 11.48
N ASN A 72 -2.26 5.00 10.42
CA ASN A 72 -2.87 3.80 9.87
C ASN A 72 -1.89 2.99 9.01
N VAL A 73 -1.12 3.65 8.16
CA VAL A 73 -0.19 3.00 7.25
C VAL A 73 1.06 3.85 7.07
N LEU A 74 2.21 3.18 6.97
CA LEU A 74 3.48 3.81 6.61
C LEU A 74 4.02 3.12 5.36
N SER A 75 4.61 3.90 4.46
CA SER A 75 5.25 3.39 3.26
C SER A 75 6.69 3.86 3.24
N PHE A 76 7.60 2.93 2.95
CA PHE A 76 9.04 3.20 2.91
C PHE A 76 9.57 2.83 1.52
N PRO A 77 9.52 3.76 0.53
CA PRO A 77 10.05 3.49 -0.79
C PRO A 77 11.54 3.20 -0.76
N GLN A 78 11.96 2.16 -1.48
CA GLN A 78 13.37 1.79 -1.57
C GLN A 78 13.99 2.20 -2.91
N VAL A 79 13.17 2.59 -3.89
CA VAL A 79 13.61 3.02 -5.20
C VAL A 79 13.09 4.43 -5.45
N GLN A 80 13.97 5.32 -5.89
CA GLN A 80 13.56 6.67 -6.27
C GLN A 80 12.77 6.60 -7.58
N THR A 81 11.73 7.43 -7.68
CA THR A 81 10.81 7.40 -8.83
C THR A 81 11.53 7.57 -10.17
N ASP A 82 12.51 8.46 -10.22
CA ASP A 82 13.27 8.71 -11.45
C ASP A 82 14.14 7.52 -11.88
N LEU A 83 14.41 6.59 -10.97
CA LEU A 83 15.18 5.38 -11.28
C LEU A 83 14.29 4.22 -11.73
N LEU A 84 12.97 4.29 -11.49
CA LEU A 84 12.05 3.21 -11.87
C LEU A 84 12.05 2.96 -13.38
N ASP A 85 12.09 4.00 -14.18
CA ASP A 85 12.14 3.87 -15.64
C ASP A 85 13.42 3.19 -16.11
N THR A 86 14.54 3.47 -15.44
CA THR A 86 15.82 2.83 -15.73
C THR A 86 15.79 1.35 -15.39
N LEU A 87 15.21 1.00 -14.24
CA LEU A 87 15.10 -0.38 -13.78
C LEU A 87 14.20 -1.22 -14.67
N SER A 88 13.16 -0.62 -15.25
CA SER A 88 12.25 -1.34 -16.13
C SER A 88 12.91 -1.83 -17.41
N ASN A 89 14.09 -1.29 -17.74
CA ASN A 89 14.88 -1.71 -18.90
C ASN A 89 16.06 -2.61 -18.52
N SER A 90 16.17 -2.97 -17.23
CA SER A 90 17.25 -3.81 -16.73
C SER A 90 16.82 -5.27 -16.73
N ASP A 91 17.70 -6.13 -17.25
CA ASP A 91 17.47 -7.58 -17.21
C ASP A 91 17.99 -8.21 -15.93
N ASP A 92 18.59 -7.41 -15.05
CA ASP A 92 19.35 -7.91 -13.93
C ASP A 92 18.59 -7.84 -12.61
N GLY A 93 18.04 -8.96 -12.19
CA GLY A 93 17.79 -9.17 -10.78
C GLY A 93 16.50 -8.66 -10.21
N GLU A 94 16.50 -8.56 -8.90
CA GLU A 94 15.34 -8.25 -8.08
C GLU A 94 15.22 -6.75 -7.85
N ILE A 95 13.97 -6.26 -7.89
CA ILE A 95 13.68 -4.87 -7.56
C ILE A 95 12.85 -4.87 -6.28
N LEU A 96 13.38 -4.31 -5.20
CA LEU A 96 12.62 -4.10 -3.97
C LEU A 96 12.00 -2.71 -4.03
N LEU A 97 10.69 -2.65 -4.25
CA LEU A 97 9.97 -1.37 -4.31
C LEU A 97 9.89 -0.71 -2.94
N GLY A 98 9.70 -1.50 -1.90
CA GLY A 98 9.69 -0.97 -0.55
C GLY A 98 8.82 -1.75 0.42
N ASP A 99 8.56 -1.12 1.57
CA ASP A 99 7.81 -1.71 2.67
C ASP A 99 6.55 -0.91 2.95
N ILE A 100 5.48 -1.63 3.29
CA ILE A 100 4.20 -1.06 3.71
C ILE A 100 3.88 -1.65 5.07
N VAL A 101 3.62 -0.78 6.06
CA VAL A 101 3.37 -1.21 7.45
C VAL A 101 2.00 -0.70 7.88
N LEU A 102 1.14 -1.59 8.35
CA LEU A 102 -0.23 -1.27 8.78
C LEU A 102 -0.40 -1.47 10.29
N ALA A 103 -1.10 -0.52 10.92
CA ALA A 103 -1.42 -0.55 12.34
C ALA A 103 -2.82 -1.11 12.56
N ARG A 104 -2.93 -2.25 13.23
CA ARG A 104 -4.19 -2.96 13.42
C ARG A 104 -5.27 -2.11 14.13
N GLU A 105 -4.94 -1.53 15.29
CA GLU A 105 -5.93 -0.82 16.10
C GLU A 105 -6.45 0.42 15.37
N THR A 106 -5.57 1.16 14.72
CA THR A 106 -5.98 2.33 13.93
C THR A 106 -6.82 1.91 12.73
N CYS A 107 -6.42 0.84 12.04
CA CYS A 107 -7.17 0.31 10.90
C CYS A 107 -8.57 -0.14 11.34
N ALA A 108 -8.67 -0.86 12.46
CA ALA A 108 -9.95 -1.33 12.98
C ALA A 108 -10.87 -0.18 13.36
N ARG A 109 -10.34 0.84 14.02
CA ARG A 109 -11.12 2.02 14.42
C ARG A 109 -11.64 2.77 13.20
N GLU A 110 -10.79 2.99 12.20
CA GLU A 110 -11.18 3.69 10.97
C GLU A 110 -12.22 2.90 10.18
N ALA A 111 -12.07 1.58 10.13
CA ALA A 111 -13.05 0.72 9.46
C ALA A 111 -14.42 0.83 10.13
N GLU A 112 -14.46 0.81 11.46
CA GLU A 112 -15.70 0.99 12.21
C GLU A 112 -16.33 2.35 11.95
N GLU A 113 -15.54 3.42 11.96
CA GLU A 113 -16.02 4.77 11.68
C GLU A 113 -16.61 4.90 10.27
N LYS A 114 -16.04 4.20 9.30
CA LYS A 114 -16.50 4.22 7.91
C LYS A 114 -17.61 3.21 7.63
N GLY A 115 -17.91 2.32 8.57
CA GLY A 115 -18.92 1.29 8.38
C GLY A 115 -18.52 0.21 7.37
N ILE A 116 -17.23 -0.09 7.25
CA ILE A 116 -16.70 -1.10 6.33
C ILE A 116 -15.94 -2.16 7.11
N SER A 117 -15.64 -3.29 6.46
CA SER A 117 -14.89 -4.36 7.09
C SER A 117 -13.41 -3.99 7.23
N ILE A 118 -12.74 -4.61 8.21
CA ILE A 118 -11.30 -4.42 8.39
C ILE A 118 -10.52 -4.89 7.15
N PRO A 119 -10.83 -6.06 6.54
CA PRO A 119 -10.15 -6.47 5.31
C PRO A 119 -10.29 -5.45 4.17
N ASP A 120 -11.47 -4.86 3.98
CA ASP A 120 -11.67 -3.86 2.94
C ASP A 120 -10.88 -2.60 3.20
N HIS A 121 -10.85 -2.14 4.45
CA HIS A 121 -10.07 -0.95 4.80
C HIS A 121 -8.57 -1.21 4.68
N ALA A 122 -8.11 -2.37 5.14
CA ALA A 122 -6.71 -2.76 5.00
C ALA A 122 -6.30 -2.83 3.53
N THR A 123 -7.17 -3.37 2.66
CA THR A 123 -6.93 -3.41 1.22
C THR A 123 -6.74 -2.00 0.66
N HIS A 124 -7.58 -1.06 1.07
CA HIS A 124 -7.44 0.35 0.67
C HIS A 124 -6.07 0.90 1.12
N LEU A 125 -5.67 0.63 2.35
CA LEU A 125 -4.38 1.12 2.86
C LEU A 125 -3.19 0.52 2.11
N ILE A 126 -3.28 -0.75 1.70
CA ILE A 126 -2.23 -1.39 0.91
C ILE A 126 -2.16 -0.79 -0.50
N VAL A 127 -3.30 -0.55 -1.14
CA VAL A 127 -3.36 0.15 -2.44
C VAL A 127 -2.70 1.52 -2.31
N HIS A 128 -3.08 2.29 -1.31
CA HIS A 128 -2.53 3.62 -1.01
C HIS A 128 -1.00 3.56 -0.83
N GLY A 129 -0.53 2.62 0.00
CA GLY A 129 0.90 2.43 0.24
C GLY A 129 1.66 2.05 -1.02
N THR A 130 1.08 1.17 -1.85
CA THR A 130 1.71 0.76 -3.10
C THR A 130 1.89 1.93 -4.05
N LEU A 131 0.88 2.81 -4.16
CA LEU A 131 0.98 4.01 -4.98
C LEU A 131 2.09 4.94 -4.48
N HIS A 132 2.24 5.07 -3.15
CA HIS A 132 3.35 5.84 -2.58
C HIS A 132 4.71 5.24 -2.94
N LEU A 133 4.83 3.91 -2.99
CA LEU A 133 6.10 3.26 -3.32
C LEU A 133 6.58 3.61 -4.72
N VAL A 134 5.66 3.91 -5.64
CA VAL A 134 6.01 4.30 -7.01
C VAL A 134 5.88 5.82 -7.24
N GLY A 135 5.88 6.59 -6.16
CA GLY A 135 6.07 8.04 -6.22
C GLY A 135 4.82 8.90 -6.17
N TYR A 136 3.64 8.31 -6.07
CA TYR A 136 2.42 9.13 -5.90
C TYR A 136 2.41 9.74 -4.50
N ASP A 137 1.90 10.96 -4.42
CA ASP A 137 1.88 11.70 -3.17
C ASP A 137 0.60 12.54 -3.12
N HIS A 138 0.31 13.12 -1.95
CA HIS A 138 -0.85 13.98 -1.75
C HIS A 138 -0.45 15.29 -1.08
N MET A 139 0.69 15.87 -1.55
CA MET A 139 1.21 17.12 -1.00
C MET A 139 0.42 18.34 -1.44
N ASP A 140 -0.30 18.26 -2.56
CA ASP A 140 -1.19 19.31 -3.02
C ASP A 140 -2.52 18.73 -3.49
N ASP A 141 -3.51 19.59 -3.76
CA ASP A 141 -4.86 19.14 -4.14
C ASP A 141 -4.87 18.34 -5.45
N ALA A 142 -4.07 18.74 -6.41
CA ALA A 142 -4.04 18.05 -7.71
C ALA A 142 -3.43 16.64 -7.58
N SER A 143 -2.33 16.52 -6.83
CA SER A 143 -1.70 15.22 -6.56
C SER A 143 -2.62 14.32 -5.75
N ALA A 144 -3.28 14.86 -4.74
CA ALA A 144 -4.22 14.12 -3.91
C ALA A 144 -5.39 13.59 -4.74
N THR A 145 -5.97 14.44 -5.60
CA THR A 145 -7.09 14.04 -6.46
C THR A 145 -6.68 12.92 -7.43
N ALA A 146 -5.51 13.04 -8.03
CA ALA A 146 -5.02 12.01 -8.96
C ALA A 146 -4.79 10.68 -8.25
N MET A 147 -4.18 10.72 -7.07
CA MET A 147 -3.92 9.52 -6.28
C MET A 147 -5.22 8.86 -5.82
N GLU A 148 -6.16 9.64 -5.30
CA GLU A 148 -7.46 9.13 -4.86
C GLU A 148 -8.24 8.50 -6.01
N ALA A 149 -8.18 9.08 -7.21
CA ALA A 149 -8.83 8.51 -8.39
C ALA A 149 -8.27 7.12 -8.73
N LEU A 150 -6.96 6.93 -8.60
CA LEU A 150 -6.33 5.63 -8.80
C LEU A 150 -6.73 4.62 -7.73
N GLU A 151 -6.81 5.07 -6.47
CA GLU A 151 -7.27 4.22 -5.36
C GLU A 151 -8.69 3.73 -5.61
N VAL A 152 -9.58 4.61 -6.03
CA VAL A 152 -10.98 4.24 -6.33
C VAL A 152 -11.06 3.20 -7.45
N LYS A 153 -10.29 3.39 -8.51
CA LYS A 153 -10.27 2.44 -9.63
C LYS A 153 -9.72 1.08 -9.24
N ALA A 154 -8.62 1.09 -8.48
CA ALA A 154 -8.00 -0.16 -8.01
C ALA A 154 -8.97 -0.93 -7.13
N LEU A 155 -9.61 -0.25 -6.19
CA LEU A 155 -10.56 -0.88 -5.27
C LEU A 155 -11.81 -1.39 -6.00
N ALA A 156 -12.29 -0.63 -6.99
CA ALA A 156 -13.44 -1.07 -7.82
C ALA A 156 -13.13 -2.37 -8.54
N SER A 157 -11.91 -2.53 -9.04
CA SER A 157 -11.50 -3.77 -9.72
C SER A 157 -11.49 -4.97 -8.77
N LEU A 158 -11.42 -4.73 -7.47
CA LEU A 158 -11.44 -5.76 -6.43
C LEU A 158 -12.84 -5.92 -5.79
N GLY A 159 -13.83 -5.21 -6.30
CA GLY A 159 -15.19 -5.28 -5.77
C GLY A 159 -15.41 -4.47 -4.51
N ILE A 160 -14.54 -3.52 -4.21
CA ILE A 160 -14.62 -2.68 -3.01
C ILE A 160 -15.18 -1.31 -3.38
N ALA A 161 -16.14 -0.83 -2.59
CA ALA A 161 -16.80 0.45 -2.82
C ALA A 161 -15.84 1.63 -2.65
N ASN A 162 -16.15 2.74 -3.30
CA ASN A 162 -15.36 3.96 -3.23
C ASN A 162 -15.23 4.44 -1.77
N PRO A 163 -14.01 4.47 -1.21
CA PRO A 163 -13.80 4.85 0.20
C PRO A 163 -14.05 6.34 0.46
N TYR A 164 -14.14 7.14 -0.60
CA TYR A 164 -14.34 8.59 -0.50
C TYR A 164 -15.76 9.03 -0.82
N ALA A 165 -16.68 8.10 -1.05
CA ALA A 165 -18.04 8.41 -1.48
C ALA A 165 -18.83 9.25 -0.47
N ASP A 166 -18.53 9.13 0.81
CA ASP A 166 -19.25 9.81 1.90
C ASP A 166 -18.59 11.13 2.33
N GLN A 167 -17.64 11.63 1.55
CA GLN A 167 -16.88 12.85 1.89
C GLN A 167 -17.41 14.11 1.22
N ASP A 168 -18.61 14.09 0.73
CA ASP A 168 -19.25 15.25 0.11
C ASP A 168 -19.79 16.25 1.13
#